data_8798a14a1dc7ffad411c8187c1997e3d
#
_entry.id   8798a14a1dc7ffad411c8187c1997e3d
#
_cell.length_a   1.000
_cell.length_b   1.000
_cell.length_c   1.000
_cell.angle_alpha   90.00
_cell.angle_beta   90.00
_cell.angle_gamma   90.00
#
_symmetry.space_group_name_H-M   'P 1'
#
loop_
_entity.id
_entity.type
_entity.pdbx_description
1 polymer ?
#
loop_
_entity_poly.entity_id
_entity_poly.type
_entity_poly.pdbx_seq_one_letter_code
_entity_poly.pdbx_strand_id
1 'polypeptide(L)'
;MRFLLSHPHYTLALLTMAAGLPSFFACAGPTGAGGVVGDGSGNDGSVATSSSSGGNAASSGSGSSGSSGGGTTSSSGGGSSGGGSGGGSSGGSGGGGSSGSVNPEAGTDAGPACASPAAGVTTDWGKVFSDGVIAQGFGTFAGNSYPVGLFMHGLSKVYKRTKDPAYLTFMTNWANGNSAVPDGSNVDDIMHMTAVADVYELTSNSALVSSLTATRKIFDTYPKTTDGAFIHNTSDVGQNWGDTSFMSLSFLTRYGQVLNDSSTYGIGTTQVGLFSKHLTNPATGLLFHAYDETRAAGWVVPGTNHSAESWGRAMGWFVMATVMVLEAIPANDPGRPATEKILADLVGKLAPYQDPATGRWWQVVDKGATAGNWLETSCSAMYSYGTFWAVTHGLVDPSLCAVATKGFNGVLAEVSSDPTKLITGVCEGTGVGNYAYYTGRNHTQYDDFHGLGSFLLMWEGMSAGE
;
A
#
# COMPACT_ATOMS: atom_id res chain seq x y z
N MET A 1 8.20 72.12 -18.50
CA MET A 1 6.92 71.81 -17.77
C MET A 1 7.17 70.60 -16.94
N ARG A 2 7.45 70.77 -15.64
CA ARG A 2 7.79 69.72 -14.65
C ARG A 2 6.51 69.32 -13.98
N PHE A 3 6.24 68.03 -13.90
CA PHE A 3 5.26 67.45 -12.93
C PHE A 3 5.99 66.48 -12.00
N LEU A 4 6.04 66.88 -10.75
CA LEU A 4 6.41 66.09 -9.59
C LEU A 4 5.21 65.22 -9.21
N LEU A 5 5.40 63.91 -9.00
CA LEU A 5 4.45 63.08 -8.29
C LEU A 5 5.14 62.45 -7.08
N SER A 6 4.55 62.78 -5.96
CA SER A 6 4.89 62.40 -4.58
C SER A 6 4.55 60.94 -4.27
N HIS A 7 5.44 60.26 -3.56
CA HIS A 7 5.20 58.94 -2.96
C HIS A 7 4.61 59.09 -1.55
N PRO A 8 3.65 58.27 -1.12
CA PRO A 8 3.33 58.18 0.29
C PRO A 8 4.10 57.03 0.97
N HIS A 9 4.74 57.37 2.07
CA HIS A 9 5.37 56.45 3.01
C HIS A 9 4.30 55.62 3.79
N TYR A 10 4.44 54.31 3.81
CA TYR A 10 3.73 53.49 4.77
C TYR A 10 4.66 53.12 5.91
N THR A 11 4.26 53.55 7.10
CA THR A 11 4.89 53.27 8.39
C THR A 11 4.43 51.87 8.85
N LEU A 12 5.39 50.96 9.07
CA LEU A 12 5.17 49.62 9.61
C LEU A 12 5.03 49.74 11.14
N ALA A 13 3.85 49.46 11.68
CA ALA A 13 3.62 49.33 13.12
C ALA A 13 3.80 47.83 13.52
N LEU A 14 4.83 47.59 14.32
CA LEU A 14 4.99 46.30 15.01
C LEU A 14 3.97 46.20 16.16
N LEU A 15 3.06 45.25 16.04
CA LEU A 15 2.20 44.80 17.18
C LEU A 15 2.81 43.52 17.73
N THR A 16 3.40 43.57 18.93
CA THR A 16 3.76 42.42 19.76
C THR A 16 2.52 41.90 20.45
N MET A 17 2.05 40.72 20.05
CA MET A 17 1.05 39.98 20.84
C MET A 17 1.76 38.89 21.64
N ALA A 18 1.62 38.99 22.94
CA ALA A 18 2.00 37.98 23.91
C ALA A 18 1.01 36.82 23.86
N ALA A 19 1.49 35.60 23.56
CA ALA A 19 0.71 34.40 23.60
C ALA A 19 0.61 33.87 25.03
N GLY A 20 -0.61 33.84 25.56
CA GLY A 20 -0.96 33.14 26.80
C GLY A 20 -1.21 31.66 26.49
N LEU A 21 -0.54 30.80 27.23
CA LEU A 21 -0.77 29.34 27.24
C LEU A 21 -2.01 28.99 28.02
N PRO A 22 -2.91 28.11 27.56
CA PRO A 22 -3.92 27.52 28.42
C PRO A 22 -3.36 26.30 29.16
N SER A 23 -3.48 26.33 30.50
CA SER A 23 -3.19 25.22 31.40
C SER A 23 -4.26 24.14 31.27
N PHE A 24 -3.88 22.91 31.02
CA PHE A 24 -4.78 21.74 31.10
C PHE A 24 -4.75 21.18 32.53
N PHE A 25 -5.94 21.16 33.15
CA PHE A 25 -6.21 20.50 34.43
C PHE A 25 -6.30 18.97 34.19
N ALA A 26 -5.55 18.23 34.97
CA ALA A 26 -5.68 16.80 35.13
C ALA A 26 -6.84 16.46 36.06
N CYS A 27 -7.81 15.67 35.62
CA CYS A 27 -8.79 15.01 36.50
C CYS A 27 -8.37 13.58 36.75
N ALA A 28 -8.02 13.26 37.97
CA ALA A 28 -7.86 11.90 38.49
C ALA A 28 -9.21 11.38 39.01
N GLY A 29 -9.48 10.09 38.75
CA GLY A 29 -10.59 9.34 39.38
C GLY A 29 -10.56 7.88 38.96
N PRO A 30 -11.25 6.93 39.64
CA PRO A 30 -10.61 6.07 40.59
C PRO A 30 -10.37 4.61 40.09
N THR A 31 -9.50 3.92 40.79
CA THR A 31 -9.08 2.51 40.67
C THR A 31 -10.22 1.51 40.78
N GLY A 32 -10.27 0.55 39.83
CA GLY A 32 -11.02 -0.69 39.94
C GLY A 32 -10.22 -1.82 39.32
N ALA A 33 -9.90 -2.82 40.12
CA ALA A 33 -9.08 -3.97 39.79
C ALA A 33 -9.83 -5.02 38.95
N GLY A 34 -9.10 -5.71 38.09
CA GLY A 34 -9.45 -7.06 37.69
C GLY A 34 -9.24 -7.42 36.22
N GLY A 35 -8.30 -8.32 35.93
CA GLY A 35 -8.33 -9.16 34.73
C GLY A 35 -7.15 -9.04 33.78
N VAL A 36 -6.21 -9.92 33.96
CA VAL A 36 -5.07 -10.24 33.08
C VAL A 36 -5.56 -10.83 31.78
N VAL A 37 -5.16 -10.26 30.63
CA VAL A 37 -4.88 -11.01 29.38
C VAL A 37 -3.89 -10.21 28.53
N GLY A 38 -2.96 -10.95 28.00
CA GLY A 38 -1.78 -10.80 27.22
C GLY A 38 -1.58 -9.64 26.26
N ASP A 39 -0.38 -9.21 26.31
CA ASP A 39 0.37 -8.31 25.46
C ASP A 39 0.28 -8.64 23.97
N GLY A 40 -0.14 -7.66 23.18
CA GLY A 40 0.05 -7.60 21.75
C GLY A 40 0.64 -6.23 21.42
N SER A 41 1.95 -6.15 21.32
CA SER A 41 2.68 -4.91 21.05
C SER A 41 2.40 -4.41 19.64
N GLY A 42 1.56 -3.38 19.52
CA GLY A 42 1.49 -2.49 18.39
C GLY A 42 2.25 -1.21 18.77
N ASN A 43 3.39 -1.00 18.17
CA ASN A 43 4.23 0.15 18.45
C ASN A 43 3.79 1.32 17.58
N ASP A 44 2.91 2.17 18.11
CA ASP A 44 2.68 3.50 17.55
C ASP A 44 3.80 4.42 18.05
N GLY A 45 4.51 5.04 17.10
CA GLY A 45 5.67 5.88 17.35
C GLY A 45 5.38 7.07 18.26
N SER A 46 5.85 7.01 19.48
CA SER A 46 6.06 8.18 20.33
C SER A 46 7.50 8.20 20.80
N VAL A 47 8.16 9.31 20.50
CA VAL A 47 9.54 9.67 20.86
C VAL A 47 9.74 9.60 22.36
N ALA A 48 10.68 8.78 22.83
CA ALA A 48 11.21 8.85 24.18
C ALA A 48 12.74 9.01 24.14
N THR A 49 13.19 10.08 24.76
CA THR A 49 14.58 10.47 24.99
C THR A 49 15.31 9.48 25.88
N SER A 50 16.52 9.14 25.48
CA SER A 50 17.48 8.29 26.20
C SER A 50 18.00 8.91 27.50
N SER A 51 18.13 8.09 28.54
CA SER A 51 19.15 8.28 29.57
C SER A 51 19.71 6.93 30.01
N SER A 52 21.02 6.87 29.94
CA SER A 52 21.91 5.75 30.27
C SER A 52 22.04 5.49 31.76
N SER A 53 22.16 4.24 32.20
CA SER A 53 23.12 3.85 33.23
C SER A 53 23.33 2.33 33.26
N GLY A 54 24.58 1.95 33.37
CA GLY A 54 25.14 0.61 33.22
C GLY A 54 25.06 -0.27 34.46
N GLY A 55 25.47 -1.51 34.29
CA GLY A 55 25.70 -2.47 35.36
C GLY A 55 26.05 -3.87 34.85
N ASN A 56 27.33 -4.20 34.94
CA ASN A 56 27.96 -5.52 34.73
C ASN A 56 27.39 -6.60 35.65
N ALA A 57 27.37 -7.84 35.21
CA ALA A 57 28.00 -8.96 35.90
C ALA A 57 27.96 -10.27 35.08
N ALA A 58 29.10 -10.95 35.12
CA ALA A 58 29.46 -12.19 34.47
C ALA A 58 29.06 -13.43 35.29
N SER A 59 29.02 -14.60 34.64
CA SER A 59 29.70 -15.87 34.94
C SER A 59 28.93 -17.04 34.31
N SER A 60 29.50 -17.79 33.43
CA SER A 60 30.39 -18.98 33.56
C SER A 60 29.70 -20.33 33.75
N GLY A 61 30.07 -21.29 32.89
CA GLY A 61 30.03 -22.71 33.15
C GLY A 61 29.47 -23.58 32.01
N SER A 62 30.27 -24.06 31.10
CA SER A 62 30.97 -25.35 30.97
C SER A 62 30.04 -26.57 30.94
N GLY A 63 30.11 -27.37 29.91
CA GLY A 63 30.86 -28.56 29.64
C GLY A 63 30.05 -29.54 28.79
N SER A 64 30.64 -29.96 27.76
CA SER A 64 31.23 -31.21 27.28
C SER A 64 30.28 -32.35 26.87
N SER A 65 30.43 -32.75 25.62
CA SER A 65 31.08 -33.96 25.07
C SER A 65 30.20 -35.17 24.76
N GLY A 66 30.49 -35.76 23.58
CA GLY A 66 30.35 -37.15 23.21
C GLY A 66 29.51 -37.37 21.95
N SER A 67 30.05 -37.54 20.79
CA SER A 67 30.91 -38.53 20.17
C SER A 67 30.15 -39.75 19.59
N SER A 68 30.46 -39.96 18.30
CA SER A 68 30.51 -41.23 17.52
C SER A 68 29.21 -41.89 17.10
N GLY A 69 29.03 -42.31 15.91
CA GLY A 69 29.70 -42.94 14.82
C GLY A 69 28.61 -43.54 13.94
N GLY A 70 28.68 -43.57 12.64
CA GLY A 70 29.46 -44.45 11.81
C GLY A 70 28.57 -45.39 11.01
N GLY A 71 28.86 -45.52 9.71
CA GLY A 71 28.54 -46.68 8.86
C GLY A 71 27.57 -46.44 7.73
N THR A 72 28.01 -46.06 6.52
CA THR A 72 28.32 -46.86 5.30
C THR A 72 27.29 -47.94 4.91
N THR A 73 26.74 -47.90 3.73
CA THR A 73 27.11 -48.55 2.44
C THR A 73 25.86 -48.56 1.53
N SER A 74 25.96 -48.03 0.31
CA SER A 74 26.15 -48.63 -1.03
C SER A 74 25.09 -49.65 -1.45
N SER A 75 24.45 -49.42 -2.60
CA SER A 75 24.71 -49.96 -3.95
C SER A 75 23.39 -50.03 -4.71
N SER A 76 23.29 -49.41 -5.89
CA SER A 76 23.53 -49.98 -7.24
C SER A 76 22.43 -50.86 -7.83
N GLY A 77 22.09 -50.54 -9.08
CA GLY A 77 21.49 -51.38 -10.12
C GLY A 77 20.20 -50.78 -10.66
N GLY A 78 19.97 -50.44 -11.90
CA GLY A 78 20.53 -50.94 -13.14
C GLY A 78 19.44 -51.56 -14.02
N GLY A 79 19.33 -51.14 -15.26
CA GLY A 79 18.72 -51.90 -16.35
C GLY A 79 17.38 -51.30 -16.83
N SER A 80 17.25 -50.72 -17.97
CA SER A 80 17.45 -51.10 -19.36
C SER A 80 16.14 -51.56 -20.05
N SER A 81 15.82 -50.78 -21.12
CA SER A 81 15.53 -51.23 -22.50
C SER A 81 14.15 -51.74 -22.88
N GLY A 82 13.76 -51.27 -24.09
CA GLY A 82 12.94 -51.90 -25.11
C GLY A 82 11.70 -51.10 -25.46
N GLY A 83 11.41 -50.55 -26.62
CA GLY A 83 11.76 -50.91 -27.99
C GLY A 83 10.52 -51.45 -28.73
N GLY A 84 10.10 -50.80 -29.84
CA GLY A 84 9.10 -51.33 -30.77
C GLY A 84 8.18 -50.22 -31.30
N SER A 85 8.38 -49.62 -32.39
CA SER A 85 8.35 -49.73 -33.84
C SER A 85 7.11 -50.42 -34.44
N GLY A 86 6.49 -49.67 -35.36
CA GLY A 86 5.53 -50.11 -36.37
C GLY A 86 4.50 -49.02 -36.62
N GLY A 87 4.34 -48.34 -37.69
CA GLY A 87 4.50 -48.64 -39.09
C GLY A 87 3.13 -48.82 -39.74
N GLY A 88 2.77 -47.93 -40.70
CA GLY A 88 1.61 -48.15 -41.53
C GLY A 88 1.12 -46.91 -42.24
N SER A 89 1.55 -46.80 -43.52
CA SER A 89 1.16 -45.82 -44.54
C SER A 89 -0.20 -46.10 -45.17
N SER A 90 -0.83 -45.05 -45.67
CA SER A 90 -1.47 -44.91 -47.01
C SER A 90 -2.50 -43.77 -46.91
N GLY A 91 -2.52 -42.68 -47.63
CA GLY A 91 -2.49 -42.55 -49.07
C GLY A 91 -3.85 -42.04 -49.54
N GLY A 92 -3.92 -40.81 -50.10
CA GLY A 92 -5.14 -40.30 -50.70
C GLY A 92 -5.08 -38.79 -51.01
N SER A 93 -4.84 -38.53 -52.23
CA SER A 93 -4.66 -37.24 -52.93
C SER A 93 -5.94 -36.42 -53.09
N GLY A 94 -5.76 -35.11 -53.12
CA GLY A 94 -6.37 -34.23 -54.10
C GLY A 94 -7.34 -33.17 -53.63
N GLY A 95 -7.01 -31.91 -53.91
CA GLY A 95 -7.96 -30.82 -53.93
C GLY A 95 -7.34 -29.47 -53.56
N GLY A 96 -6.83 -28.76 -54.60
CA GLY A 96 -6.34 -27.39 -54.43
C GLY A 96 -7.48 -26.42 -54.02
N GLY A 97 -7.16 -25.57 -53.08
CA GLY A 97 -7.99 -24.48 -52.68
C GLY A 97 -7.12 -23.37 -52.12
N SER A 98 -7.11 -22.29 -52.83
CA SER A 98 -6.50 -20.99 -52.62
C SER A 98 -6.32 -20.62 -51.12
N SER A 99 -5.06 -20.40 -50.71
CA SER A 99 -4.68 -19.83 -49.43
C SER A 99 -5.00 -18.33 -49.41
N GLY A 100 -6.16 -17.99 -48.93
CA GLY A 100 -6.43 -16.68 -48.35
C GLY A 100 -5.89 -16.64 -46.94
N SER A 101 -4.77 -15.94 -46.74
CA SER A 101 -4.31 -15.56 -45.40
C SER A 101 -5.34 -14.59 -44.78
N VAL A 102 -6.25 -15.09 -43.96
CA VAL A 102 -7.01 -14.31 -43.01
C VAL A 102 -6.05 -14.00 -41.86
N ASN A 103 -5.47 -12.78 -41.89
CA ASN A 103 -5.06 -12.14 -40.67
C ASN A 103 -6.29 -12.15 -39.72
N PRO A 104 -6.16 -12.67 -38.49
CA PRO A 104 -7.11 -12.31 -37.48
C PRO A 104 -6.80 -10.84 -37.10
N GLU A 105 -7.51 -9.91 -37.75
CA GLU A 105 -7.68 -8.61 -37.15
C GLU A 105 -8.23 -8.87 -35.76
N ALA A 106 -7.42 -8.56 -34.75
CA ALA A 106 -7.88 -8.43 -33.38
C ALA A 106 -9.03 -7.42 -33.43
N GLY A 107 -10.26 -7.92 -33.34
CA GLY A 107 -11.44 -7.09 -33.21
C GLY A 107 -11.30 -6.26 -31.96
N THR A 108 -11.00 -4.99 -32.15
CA THR A 108 -11.14 -3.94 -31.15
C THR A 108 -12.64 -3.62 -31.01
N ASP A 109 -13.42 -4.53 -30.47
CA ASP A 109 -14.62 -4.21 -29.72
C ASP A 109 -14.17 -3.96 -28.27
N ALA A 110 -13.40 -2.90 -28.08
CA ALA A 110 -13.28 -2.27 -26.78
C ALA A 110 -14.68 -1.76 -26.45
N GLY A 111 -15.38 -2.45 -25.53
CA GLY A 111 -16.60 -1.94 -24.94
C GLY A 111 -16.40 -0.50 -24.47
N PRO A 112 -17.46 0.28 -24.19
CA PRO A 112 -17.32 1.68 -23.84
C PRO A 112 -16.31 1.81 -22.70
N ALA A 113 -15.20 2.55 -22.97
CA ALA A 113 -14.18 2.81 -21.99
C ALA A 113 -14.83 3.38 -20.72
N CYS A 114 -14.42 2.94 -19.54
CA CYS A 114 -14.90 3.47 -18.29
C CYS A 114 -14.61 4.98 -18.24
N ALA A 115 -15.64 5.80 -18.31
CA ALA A 115 -15.47 7.23 -18.25
C ALA A 115 -14.95 7.65 -16.87
N SER A 116 -14.10 8.67 -16.84
CA SER A 116 -13.64 9.25 -15.57
C SER A 116 -14.84 9.66 -14.71
N PRO A 117 -14.96 9.16 -13.47
CA PRO A 117 -16.06 9.57 -12.58
C PRO A 117 -15.91 11.00 -12.08
N ALA A 118 -14.74 11.60 -12.22
CA ALA A 118 -14.50 13.01 -11.93
C ALA A 118 -15.01 13.93 -13.06
N ALA A 119 -15.36 13.39 -14.23
CA ALA A 119 -15.92 14.18 -15.32
C ALA A 119 -17.23 14.86 -14.87
N GLY A 120 -17.24 16.21 -14.87
CA GLY A 120 -18.37 17.00 -14.38
C GLY A 120 -18.30 17.41 -12.91
N VAL A 121 -17.34 16.92 -12.14
CA VAL A 121 -17.02 17.47 -10.81
C VAL A 121 -16.29 18.79 -10.99
N THR A 122 -16.89 19.90 -10.51
CA THR A 122 -16.35 21.25 -10.71
C THR A 122 -15.25 21.61 -9.71
N THR A 123 -15.21 20.95 -8.57
CA THR A 123 -14.19 21.16 -7.53
C THR A 123 -12.98 20.31 -7.82
N ASP A 124 -11.80 20.94 -7.91
CA ASP A 124 -10.53 20.22 -7.96
C ASP A 124 -10.14 19.76 -6.55
N TRP A 125 -10.60 18.57 -6.20
CA TRP A 125 -10.38 18.01 -4.87
C TRP A 125 -8.90 17.69 -4.59
N GLY A 126 -8.10 17.40 -5.62
CA GLY A 126 -6.66 17.25 -5.47
C GLY A 126 -6.03 18.54 -4.93
N LYS A 127 -6.42 19.70 -5.48
CA LYS A 127 -5.97 21.01 -4.98
C LYS A 127 -6.54 21.31 -3.59
N VAL A 128 -7.83 21.10 -3.36
CA VAL A 128 -8.47 21.35 -2.05
C VAL A 128 -7.75 20.62 -0.92
N PHE A 129 -7.46 19.34 -1.12
CA PHE A 129 -6.73 18.53 -0.13
C PHE A 129 -5.30 19.00 0.06
N SER A 130 -4.58 19.23 -1.04
CA SER A 130 -3.19 19.68 -0.99
C SER A 130 -3.05 21.03 -0.31
N ASP A 131 -3.86 22.00 -0.71
CA ASP A 131 -3.87 23.35 -0.14
C ASP A 131 -4.27 23.33 1.35
N GLY A 132 -5.28 22.51 1.69
CA GLY A 132 -5.77 22.36 3.08
C GLY A 132 -4.72 21.79 4.02
N VAL A 133 -4.04 20.71 3.61
CA VAL A 133 -2.96 20.10 4.41
C VAL A 133 -1.78 21.05 4.56
N ILE A 134 -1.38 21.75 3.49
CA ILE A 134 -0.31 22.75 3.55
C ILE A 134 -0.69 23.91 4.47
N ALA A 135 -1.93 24.40 4.39
CA ALA A 135 -2.43 25.51 5.21
C ALA A 135 -2.50 25.15 6.70
N GLN A 136 -2.77 23.91 7.05
CA GLN A 136 -2.74 23.42 8.44
C GLN A 136 -1.30 23.39 9.02
N GLY A 137 -0.29 23.71 8.24
CA GLY A 137 1.09 23.73 8.68
C GLY A 137 1.69 22.34 8.87
N PHE A 138 1.08 21.31 8.31
CA PHE A 138 1.63 19.95 8.30
C PHE A 138 3.00 19.82 7.63
N GLY A 139 3.53 20.91 7.07
CA GLY A 139 4.96 21.02 6.67
C GLY A 139 5.93 20.90 7.82
N THR A 140 5.46 21.06 9.06
CA THR A 140 6.20 20.74 10.28
C THR A 140 5.90 19.34 10.80
N PHE A 141 5.03 18.56 10.18
CA PHE A 141 5.00 17.12 10.38
C PHE A 141 6.29 16.54 9.82
N ALA A 142 7.31 16.79 10.57
CA ALA A 142 8.64 16.23 10.44
C ALA A 142 8.59 14.72 10.72
N GLY A 143 7.66 14.00 10.10
CA GLY A 143 7.51 12.57 10.29
C GLY A 143 7.76 11.85 8.98
N ASN A 144 8.50 10.78 9.07
CA ASN A 144 8.70 9.79 8.02
C ASN A 144 7.71 8.61 8.16
N SER A 145 6.60 8.78 8.86
CA SER A 145 5.59 7.73 8.98
C SER A 145 4.99 7.39 7.61
N TYR A 146 4.64 6.13 7.41
CA TYR A 146 4.10 5.67 6.12
C TYR A 146 2.82 6.42 5.68
N PRO A 147 1.88 6.83 6.57
CA PRO A 147 0.71 7.57 6.11
C PRO A 147 1.06 8.96 5.58
N VAL A 148 2.07 9.62 6.16
CA VAL A 148 2.61 10.89 5.62
C VAL A 148 3.29 10.65 4.29
N GLY A 149 4.08 9.58 4.16
CA GLY A 149 4.68 9.16 2.89
C GLY A 149 3.64 8.91 1.80
N LEU A 150 2.51 8.27 2.15
CA LEU A 150 1.37 8.04 1.26
C LEU A 150 0.77 9.36 0.75
N PHE A 151 0.55 10.32 1.65
CA PHE A 151 0.06 11.64 1.27
C PHE A 151 1.04 12.35 0.32
N MET A 152 2.33 12.35 0.64
CA MET A 152 3.36 12.97 -0.21
C MET A 152 3.45 12.30 -1.59
N HIS A 153 3.28 10.98 -1.67
CA HIS A 153 3.17 10.27 -2.94
C HIS A 153 1.93 10.73 -3.73
N GLY A 154 0.76 10.85 -3.09
CA GLY A 154 -0.43 11.44 -3.70
C GLY A 154 -0.23 12.88 -4.16
N LEU A 155 0.41 13.72 -3.34
CA LEU A 155 0.74 15.11 -3.66
C LEU A 155 1.67 15.21 -4.89
N SER A 156 2.56 14.24 -5.09
CA SER A 156 3.41 14.18 -6.30
C SER A 156 2.59 14.04 -7.58
N LYS A 157 1.51 13.28 -7.54
CA LYS A 157 0.55 13.14 -8.67
C LYS A 157 -0.18 14.46 -8.91
N VAL A 158 -0.69 15.11 -7.85
CA VAL A 158 -1.32 16.45 -7.96
C VAL A 158 -0.34 17.46 -8.57
N TYR A 159 0.93 17.47 -8.13
CA TYR A 159 1.95 18.34 -8.73
C TYR A 159 2.19 17.99 -10.20
N LYS A 160 2.28 16.72 -10.57
CA LYS A 160 2.47 16.32 -11.97
C LYS A 160 1.38 16.87 -12.88
N ARG A 161 0.14 16.93 -12.42
CA ARG A 161 -1.00 17.49 -13.15
C ARG A 161 -1.01 19.03 -13.12
N THR A 162 -0.89 19.63 -11.95
CA THR A 162 -1.11 21.08 -11.75
C THR A 162 0.11 21.94 -12.06
N LYS A 163 1.30 21.40 -11.87
CA LYS A 163 2.61 22.12 -11.92
C LYS A 163 2.69 23.28 -10.94
N ASP A 164 1.90 23.27 -9.87
CA ASP A 164 1.93 24.31 -8.84
C ASP A 164 3.23 24.23 -8.04
N PRO A 165 4.10 25.27 -8.10
CA PRO A 165 5.42 25.23 -7.47
C PRO A 165 5.37 25.13 -5.94
N ALA A 166 4.24 25.50 -5.32
CA ALA A 166 4.07 25.37 -3.87
C ALA A 166 4.13 23.89 -3.43
N TYR A 167 3.53 22.99 -4.21
CA TYR A 167 3.55 21.56 -3.90
C TYR A 167 4.94 20.95 -4.02
N LEU A 168 5.68 21.32 -5.08
CA LEU A 168 7.06 20.86 -5.23
C LEU A 168 7.95 21.37 -4.10
N THR A 169 7.81 22.65 -3.74
CA THR A 169 8.56 23.25 -2.62
C THR A 169 8.26 22.51 -1.31
N PHE A 170 6.99 22.25 -1.04
CA PHE A 170 6.55 21.54 0.16
C PHE A 170 7.17 20.13 0.23
N MET A 171 7.01 19.32 -0.84
CA MET A 171 7.56 17.98 -0.92
C MET A 171 9.09 17.96 -0.82
N THR A 172 9.77 18.92 -1.46
CA THR A 172 11.24 19.01 -1.43
C THR A 172 11.74 19.32 -0.03
N ASN A 173 11.10 20.29 0.66
CA ASN A 173 11.45 20.61 2.05
C ASN A 173 11.23 19.42 2.98
N TRP A 174 10.12 18.70 2.82
CA TRP A 174 9.85 17.48 3.58
C TRP A 174 10.90 16.39 3.30
N ALA A 175 11.20 16.09 2.03
CA ALA A 175 12.17 15.05 1.65
C ALA A 175 13.58 15.35 2.17
N ASN A 176 14.01 16.63 2.16
CA ASN A 176 15.31 17.04 2.72
C ASN A 176 15.44 16.70 4.22
N GLY A 177 14.32 16.74 4.96
CA GLY A 177 14.29 16.37 6.39
C GLY A 177 14.06 14.87 6.66
N ASN A 178 13.56 14.11 5.68
CA ASN A 178 13.07 12.75 5.87
C ASN A 178 13.69 11.71 4.91
N SER A 179 14.85 12.01 4.32
CA SER A 179 15.55 11.08 3.41
C SER A 179 16.62 10.24 4.09
N ALA A 180 16.65 10.17 5.41
CA ALA A 180 17.55 9.25 6.13
C ALA A 180 17.19 7.80 5.79
N VAL A 181 18.21 6.95 5.70
CA VAL A 181 18.01 5.51 5.43
C VAL A 181 17.31 4.89 6.64
N PRO A 182 16.16 4.22 6.46
CA PRO A 182 15.49 3.48 7.53
C PRO A 182 16.39 2.38 8.10
N ASP A 183 16.19 1.99 9.34
CA ASP A 183 16.96 0.91 9.97
C ASP A 183 16.64 -0.48 9.40
N GLY A 184 15.51 -0.60 8.68
CA GLY A 184 15.07 -1.84 8.04
C GLY A 184 14.47 -2.86 9.01
N SER A 185 14.05 -2.44 10.20
CA SER A 185 13.40 -3.33 11.16
C SER A 185 11.91 -3.55 10.83
N ASN A 186 11.25 -2.57 10.21
CA ASN A 186 9.86 -2.60 9.83
C ASN A 186 9.67 -2.04 8.40
N VAL A 187 8.85 -2.67 7.58
CA VAL A 187 8.54 -2.16 6.24
C VAL A 187 7.75 -0.86 6.27
N ASP A 188 6.99 -0.59 7.34
CA ASP A 188 6.27 0.68 7.52
C ASP A 188 7.23 1.87 7.51
N ASP A 189 8.41 1.72 8.12
CA ASP A 189 9.43 2.75 8.15
C ASP A 189 10.11 2.98 6.78
N ILE A 190 9.90 2.07 5.81
CA ILE A 190 10.48 2.16 4.46
C ILE A 190 9.55 2.88 3.48
N MET A 191 8.23 2.77 3.66
CA MET A 191 7.24 3.26 2.67
C MET A 191 7.41 4.74 2.32
N HIS A 192 7.75 5.61 3.26
CA HIS A 192 7.92 7.04 3.00
C HIS A 192 9.00 7.34 1.95
N MET A 193 9.97 6.43 1.77
CA MET A 193 11.01 6.55 0.75
C MET A 193 10.46 6.48 -0.69
N THR A 194 9.22 5.99 -0.87
CA THR A 194 8.46 6.11 -2.13
C THR A 194 8.30 7.58 -2.53
N ALA A 195 7.89 8.43 -1.60
CA ALA A 195 7.75 9.86 -1.84
C ALA A 195 9.10 10.58 -1.98
N VAL A 196 10.15 10.11 -1.31
CA VAL A 196 11.53 10.60 -1.54
C VAL A 196 11.98 10.27 -2.98
N ALA A 197 11.62 9.09 -3.49
CA ALA A 197 11.89 8.72 -4.89
C ALA A 197 11.09 9.61 -5.89
N ASP A 198 9.84 9.98 -5.54
CA ASP A 198 9.08 10.95 -6.34
C ASP A 198 9.75 12.31 -6.39
N VAL A 199 10.24 12.83 -5.25
CA VAL A 199 10.98 14.10 -5.22
C VAL A 199 12.26 14.02 -6.05
N TYR A 200 12.97 12.88 -6.00
CA TYR A 200 14.13 12.66 -6.86
C TYR A 200 13.74 12.76 -8.35
N GLU A 201 12.68 12.07 -8.78
CA GLU A 201 12.18 12.13 -10.16
C GLU A 201 11.87 13.57 -10.60
N LEU A 202 11.21 14.34 -9.71
CA LEU A 202 10.74 15.70 -10.03
C LEU A 202 11.85 16.76 -10.01
N THR A 203 12.92 16.54 -9.25
CA THR A 203 13.96 17.55 -9.02
C THR A 203 15.33 17.18 -9.58
N SER A 204 15.56 15.91 -9.88
CA SER A 204 16.87 15.33 -10.19
C SER A 204 17.93 15.62 -9.11
N ASN A 205 17.50 15.76 -7.84
CA ASN A 205 18.40 16.04 -6.72
C ASN A 205 19.29 14.82 -6.42
N SER A 206 20.51 14.82 -6.93
CA SER A 206 21.46 13.72 -6.79
C SER A 206 21.82 13.39 -5.33
N ALA A 207 21.62 14.31 -4.38
CA ALA A 207 21.85 14.06 -2.96
C ALA A 207 20.93 12.95 -2.40
N LEU A 208 19.78 12.70 -3.01
CA LEU A 208 18.82 11.66 -2.60
C LEU A 208 19.22 10.25 -3.06
N VAL A 209 20.08 10.12 -4.08
CA VAL A 209 20.42 8.83 -4.70
C VAL A 209 21.08 7.87 -3.70
N SER A 210 21.96 8.39 -2.84
CA SER A 210 22.67 7.58 -1.86
C SER A 210 21.70 6.88 -0.88
N SER A 211 20.76 7.63 -0.31
CA SER A 211 19.77 7.10 0.63
C SER A 211 18.77 6.15 -0.05
N LEU A 212 18.29 6.49 -1.24
CA LEU A 212 17.42 5.62 -2.03
C LEU A 212 18.10 4.29 -2.32
N THR A 213 19.37 4.32 -2.77
CA THR A 213 20.13 3.11 -3.07
C THR A 213 20.42 2.28 -1.82
N ALA A 214 20.73 2.93 -0.70
CA ALA A 214 20.95 2.23 0.56
C ALA A 214 19.66 1.59 1.08
N THR A 215 18.52 2.27 0.97
CA THR A 215 17.20 1.72 1.33
C THR A 215 16.85 0.50 0.45
N ARG A 216 17.11 0.57 -0.87
CA ARG A 216 16.89 -0.58 -1.76
C ARG A 216 17.69 -1.80 -1.31
N LYS A 217 18.92 -1.62 -0.85
CA LYS A 217 19.79 -2.71 -0.38
C LYS A 217 19.30 -3.40 0.90
N ILE A 218 18.44 -2.76 1.69
CA ILE A 218 17.80 -3.42 2.85
C ILE A 218 17.08 -4.69 2.38
N PHE A 219 16.41 -4.65 1.24
CA PHE A 219 15.63 -5.78 0.70
C PHE A 219 16.49 -6.96 0.19
N ASP A 220 17.79 -6.79 0.01
CA ASP A 220 18.69 -7.90 -0.35
C ASP A 220 18.75 -8.95 0.77
N THR A 221 18.70 -8.51 2.02
CA THR A 221 18.77 -9.35 3.22
C THR A 221 17.55 -9.28 4.11
N TYR A 222 16.49 -8.56 3.69
CA TYR A 222 15.25 -8.43 4.47
C TYR A 222 14.66 -9.80 4.77
N PRO A 223 14.25 -10.07 6.01
CA PRO A 223 13.70 -11.37 6.40
C PRO A 223 12.44 -11.73 5.60
N LYS A 224 12.30 -13.04 5.38
CA LYS A 224 11.24 -13.62 4.54
C LYS A 224 10.68 -14.88 5.20
N THR A 225 9.47 -15.24 4.80
CA THR A 225 8.93 -16.57 5.05
C THR A 225 9.77 -17.64 4.37
N THR A 226 9.57 -18.91 4.69
CA THR A 226 10.32 -20.03 4.11
C THR A 226 10.22 -20.13 2.60
N ASP A 227 9.13 -19.66 1.99
CA ASP A 227 8.93 -19.62 0.54
C ASP A 227 9.27 -18.26 -0.10
N GLY A 228 9.76 -17.29 0.68
CA GLY A 228 10.35 -16.07 0.17
C GLY A 228 9.48 -14.80 0.22
N ALA A 229 8.29 -14.82 0.83
CA ALA A 229 7.50 -13.61 1.03
C ALA A 229 8.14 -12.71 2.08
N PHE A 230 8.14 -11.39 1.86
CA PHE A 230 8.59 -10.44 2.87
C PHE A 230 7.73 -10.53 4.13
N ILE A 231 8.35 -10.49 5.31
CA ILE A 231 7.64 -10.38 6.58
C ILE A 231 7.36 -8.91 6.90
N HIS A 232 6.40 -8.65 7.80
CA HIS A 232 6.00 -7.27 8.10
C HIS A 232 7.04 -6.54 8.96
N ASN A 233 7.51 -7.20 10.00
CA ASN A 233 8.49 -6.66 10.94
C ASN A 233 9.54 -7.74 11.25
N THR A 234 10.78 -7.37 11.40
CA THR A 234 11.87 -8.33 11.67
C THR A 234 11.72 -9.09 13.00
N SER A 235 10.96 -8.53 13.95
CA SER A 235 10.58 -9.21 15.20
C SER A 235 9.42 -10.21 15.02
N ASP A 236 8.62 -10.07 13.96
CA ASP A 236 7.44 -10.87 13.68
C ASP A 236 7.76 -11.99 12.70
N VAL A 237 8.68 -12.89 13.13
CA VAL A 237 9.24 -13.94 12.29
C VAL A 237 8.12 -14.79 11.64
N GLY A 238 8.16 -14.87 10.31
CA GLY A 238 7.19 -15.65 9.54
C GLY A 238 5.83 -14.97 9.31
N GLN A 239 5.63 -13.75 9.80
CA GLN A 239 4.37 -13.02 9.64
C GLN A 239 4.35 -12.20 8.36
N ASN A 240 3.37 -12.46 7.49
CA ASN A 240 3.12 -11.78 6.24
C ASN A 240 1.74 -11.10 6.32
N TRP A 241 1.71 -9.76 6.26
CA TRP A 241 0.48 -8.97 6.37
C TRP A 241 0.11 -8.36 5.02
N GLY A 242 -1.15 -8.03 4.82
CA GLY A 242 -1.59 -7.32 3.61
C GLY A 242 -0.89 -5.97 3.45
N ASP A 243 -0.64 -5.30 4.57
CA ASP A 243 0.10 -4.02 4.67
C ASP A 243 1.52 -4.13 4.11
N THR A 244 2.21 -5.23 4.42
CA THR A 244 3.59 -5.49 3.95
C THR A 244 3.72 -5.33 2.43
N SER A 245 2.66 -5.68 1.68
CA SER A 245 2.66 -5.58 0.22
C SER A 245 2.88 -4.14 -0.25
N PHE A 246 2.14 -3.19 0.29
CA PHE A 246 2.27 -1.78 -0.10
C PHE A 246 3.51 -1.15 0.52
N MET A 247 3.78 -1.41 1.79
CA MET A 247 4.90 -0.79 2.51
C MET A 247 6.25 -1.14 1.88
N SER A 248 6.38 -2.34 1.29
CA SER A 248 7.60 -2.77 0.61
C SER A 248 7.59 -2.46 -0.89
N LEU A 249 6.50 -2.79 -1.59
CA LEU A 249 6.49 -2.77 -3.06
C LEU A 249 6.32 -1.37 -3.63
N SER A 250 5.65 -0.45 -2.93
CA SER A 250 5.55 0.95 -3.37
C SER A 250 6.94 1.57 -3.55
N PHE A 251 7.84 1.38 -2.57
CA PHE A 251 9.20 1.87 -2.68
C PHE A 251 10.01 1.13 -3.73
N LEU A 252 10.00 -0.21 -3.73
CA LEU A 252 10.81 -0.99 -4.67
C LEU A 252 10.46 -0.68 -6.13
N THR A 253 9.17 -0.58 -6.46
CA THR A 253 8.75 -0.26 -7.83
C THR A 253 9.11 1.17 -8.22
N ARG A 254 8.91 2.13 -7.32
CA ARG A 254 9.30 3.53 -7.60
C ARG A 254 10.81 3.69 -7.74
N TYR A 255 11.58 3.05 -6.87
CA TYR A 255 13.03 3.02 -7.00
C TYR A 255 13.46 2.48 -8.37
N GLY A 256 12.90 1.33 -8.77
CA GLY A 256 13.19 0.72 -10.06
C GLY A 256 12.89 1.64 -11.25
N GLN A 257 11.76 2.35 -11.21
CA GLN A 257 11.37 3.30 -12.25
C GLN A 257 12.31 4.51 -12.33
N VAL A 258 12.59 5.16 -11.18
CA VAL A 258 13.30 6.45 -11.19
C VAL A 258 14.82 6.31 -11.30
N LEU A 259 15.38 5.16 -10.88
CA LEU A 259 16.81 4.86 -10.96
C LEU A 259 17.15 3.80 -12.03
N ASN A 260 16.18 3.38 -12.83
CA ASN A 260 16.33 2.40 -13.92
C ASN A 260 16.89 1.04 -13.43
N ASP A 261 16.47 0.58 -12.24
CA ASP A 261 16.82 -0.74 -11.70
C ASP A 261 15.71 -1.76 -11.97
N SER A 262 15.76 -2.40 -13.13
CA SER A 262 14.77 -3.41 -13.54
C SER A 262 14.78 -4.67 -12.67
N SER A 263 15.81 -4.89 -11.82
CA SER A 263 15.85 -6.04 -10.92
C SER A 263 14.71 -6.03 -9.90
N THR A 264 14.16 -4.85 -9.59
CA THR A 264 13.03 -4.70 -8.67
C THR A 264 11.71 -5.19 -9.25
N TYR A 265 11.57 -5.27 -10.57
CA TYR A 265 10.33 -5.69 -11.23
C TYR A 265 9.99 -7.15 -10.96
N GLY A 266 10.98 -8.04 -11.12
CA GLY A 266 10.83 -9.46 -10.78
C GLY A 266 10.58 -9.70 -9.29
N ILE A 267 11.13 -8.82 -8.41
CA ILE A 267 10.79 -8.84 -6.98
C ILE A 267 9.31 -8.50 -6.81
N GLY A 268 8.83 -7.42 -7.45
CA GLY A 268 7.44 -6.97 -7.36
C GLY A 268 6.44 -8.06 -7.73
N THR A 269 6.58 -8.66 -8.92
CA THR A 269 5.67 -9.71 -9.40
C THR A 269 5.72 -10.98 -8.54
N THR A 270 6.92 -11.38 -8.08
CA THR A 270 7.09 -12.53 -7.18
C THR A 270 6.39 -12.28 -5.85
N GLN A 271 6.58 -11.11 -5.24
CA GLN A 271 5.97 -10.80 -3.96
C GLN A 271 4.45 -10.70 -4.05
N VAL A 272 3.88 -10.07 -5.09
CA VAL A 272 2.42 -10.07 -5.32
C VAL A 272 1.88 -11.50 -5.37
N GLY A 273 2.56 -12.42 -6.06
CA GLY A 273 2.17 -13.83 -6.10
C GLY A 273 2.21 -14.51 -4.73
N LEU A 274 3.25 -14.26 -3.94
CA LEU A 274 3.41 -14.85 -2.60
C LEU A 274 2.40 -14.27 -1.60
N PHE A 275 2.17 -12.96 -1.60
CA PHE A 275 1.13 -12.32 -0.78
C PHE A 275 -0.25 -12.86 -1.12
N SER A 276 -0.59 -12.97 -2.41
CA SER A 276 -1.85 -13.56 -2.85
C SER A 276 -1.99 -15.00 -2.37
N LYS A 277 -0.95 -15.81 -2.51
CA LYS A 277 -0.94 -17.21 -2.04
C LYS A 277 -1.18 -17.32 -0.53
N HIS A 278 -0.55 -16.46 0.26
CA HIS A 278 -0.63 -16.52 1.71
C HIS A 278 -1.93 -15.96 2.26
N LEU A 279 -2.46 -14.90 1.65
CA LEU A 279 -3.55 -14.14 2.25
C LEU A 279 -4.93 -14.49 1.69
N THR A 280 -5.04 -15.14 0.52
CA THR A 280 -6.35 -15.41 -0.08
C THR A 280 -7.17 -16.38 0.76
N ASN A 281 -8.36 -15.94 1.16
CA ASN A 281 -9.36 -16.78 1.77
C ASN A 281 -10.04 -17.63 0.68
N PRO A 282 -9.86 -18.95 0.67
CA PRO A 282 -10.39 -19.80 -0.39
C PRO A 282 -11.92 -19.87 -0.43
N ALA A 283 -12.60 -19.50 0.66
CA ALA A 283 -14.06 -19.53 0.73
C ALA A 283 -14.69 -18.28 0.08
N THR A 284 -14.04 -17.11 0.16
CA THR A 284 -14.60 -15.84 -0.31
C THR A 284 -13.85 -15.28 -1.51
N GLY A 285 -12.57 -15.59 -1.65
CA GLY A 285 -11.64 -14.98 -2.57
C GLY A 285 -11.13 -13.59 -2.13
N LEU A 286 -11.57 -13.11 -0.94
CA LEU A 286 -11.00 -11.94 -0.28
C LEU A 286 -9.67 -12.31 0.39
N LEU A 287 -8.97 -11.31 0.93
CA LEU A 287 -7.75 -11.56 1.68
C LEU A 287 -8.04 -11.53 3.19
N PHE A 288 -7.40 -12.43 3.93
CA PHE A 288 -7.18 -12.24 5.36
C PHE A 288 -6.24 -11.06 5.59
N HIS A 289 -6.30 -10.43 6.75
CA HIS A 289 -5.36 -9.36 7.10
C HIS A 289 -3.92 -9.88 7.14
N ALA A 290 -3.70 -11.03 7.77
CA ALA A 290 -2.36 -11.56 7.98
C ALA A 290 -2.29 -13.09 7.95
N TYR A 291 -1.09 -13.57 7.65
CA TYR A 291 -0.64 -14.95 7.65
C TYR A 291 0.59 -15.07 8.55
N ASP A 292 0.68 -16.15 9.35
CA ASP A 292 1.85 -16.51 10.14
C ASP A 292 2.22 -17.97 9.87
N GLU A 293 3.37 -18.21 9.22
CA GLU A 293 3.82 -19.56 8.91
C GLU A 293 4.14 -20.39 10.16
N THR A 294 4.50 -19.71 11.26
CA THR A 294 4.85 -20.34 12.54
C THR A 294 3.63 -20.66 13.38
N ARG A 295 2.49 -19.99 13.15
CA ARG A 295 1.24 -20.07 13.94
C ARG A 295 1.41 -19.62 15.39
N ALA A 296 2.46 -18.86 15.69
CA ALA A 296 2.78 -18.43 17.05
C ALA A 296 2.08 -17.13 17.46
N ALA A 297 1.67 -16.32 16.49
CA ALA A 297 1.02 -15.06 16.78
C ALA A 297 -0.35 -15.25 17.46
N GLY A 298 -0.64 -14.43 18.47
CA GLY A 298 -1.85 -14.57 19.29
C GLY A 298 -3.16 -14.30 18.52
N TRP A 299 -3.09 -13.71 17.33
CA TRP A 299 -4.25 -13.46 16.46
C TRP A 299 -4.55 -14.61 15.49
N VAL A 300 -3.69 -15.64 15.40
CA VAL A 300 -3.89 -16.76 14.48
C VAL A 300 -5.10 -17.59 14.91
N VAL A 301 -5.99 -17.84 13.97
CA VAL A 301 -7.13 -18.74 14.20
C VAL A 301 -6.63 -20.18 14.41
N PRO A 302 -6.96 -20.85 15.51
CA PRO A 302 -6.51 -22.21 15.80
C PRO A 302 -6.73 -23.18 14.63
N GLY A 303 -5.70 -23.93 14.28
CA GLY A 303 -5.72 -24.88 13.16
C GLY A 303 -5.46 -24.28 11.77
N THR A 304 -5.26 -22.96 11.69
CA THR A 304 -4.92 -22.25 10.46
C THR A 304 -3.58 -21.53 10.58
N ASN A 305 -3.19 -20.79 9.53
CA ASN A 305 -2.06 -19.86 9.54
C ASN A 305 -2.54 -18.40 9.44
N HIS A 306 -3.84 -18.12 9.55
CA HIS A 306 -4.44 -16.85 9.18
C HIS A 306 -5.08 -16.13 10.36
N SER A 307 -5.17 -14.81 10.23
CA SER A 307 -6.05 -13.96 11.03
C SER A 307 -7.53 -14.28 10.75
N ALA A 308 -8.43 -13.84 11.65
CA ALA A 308 -9.84 -14.18 11.56
C ALA A 308 -10.60 -13.44 10.45
N GLU A 309 -10.22 -12.19 10.18
CA GLU A 309 -11.08 -11.25 9.45
C GLU A 309 -10.46 -10.75 8.15
N SER A 310 -11.34 -10.41 7.21
CA SER A 310 -11.00 -9.68 5.98
C SER A 310 -11.07 -8.18 6.24
N TRP A 311 -10.00 -7.61 6.83
CA TRP A 311 -9.92 -6.20 7.12
C TRP A 311 -9.72 -5.36 5.84
N GLY A 312 -10.56 -4.31 5.68
CA GLY A 312 -10.65 -3.56 4.42
C GLY A 312 -9.34 -2.93 3.98
N ARG A 313 -8.64 -2.23 4.85
CA ARG A 313 -7.43 -1.51 4.47
C ARG A 313 -6.26 -2.43 4.09
N ALA A 314 -6.13 -3.61 4.70
CA ALA A 314 -5.10 -4.58 4.30
C ALA A 314 -5.25 -5.00 2.82
N MET A 315 -6.49 -5.28 2.40
CA MET A 315 -6.77 -5.57 0.98
C MET A 315 -6.58 -4.33 0.09
N GLY A 316 -6.90 -3.14 0.61
CA GLY A 316 -6.65 -1.87 -0.09
C GLY A 316 -5.17 -1.67 -0.40
N TRP A 317 -4.33 -1.92 0.58
CA TRP A 317 -2.88 -1.88 0.41
C TRP A 317 -2.40 -2.84 -0.67
N PHE A 318 -2.90 -4.07 -0.65
CA PHE A 318 -2.54 -5.06 -1.65
C PHE A 318 -3.01 -4.68 -3.07
N VAL A 319 -4.22 -4.13 -3.22
CA VAL A 319 -4.72 -3.60 -4.50
C VAL A 319 -3.79 -2.51 -5.02
N MET A 320 -3.47 -1.51 -4.19
CA MET A 320 -2.59 -0.39 -4.55
C MET A 320 -1.18 -0.86 -4.92
N ALA A 321 -0.61 -1.77 -4.13
CA ALA A 321 0.70 -2.36 -4.41
C ALA A 321 0.72 -3.07 -5.77
N THR A 322 -0.32 -3.85 -6.06
CA THR A 322 -0.43 -4.61 -7.32
C THR A 322 -0.55 -3.68 -8.52
N VAL A 323 -1.34 -2.59 -8.41
CA VAL A 323 -1.42 -1.55 -9.45
C VAL A 323 -0.05 -0.92 -9.67
N MET A 324 0.66 -0.50 -8.61
CA MET A 324 1.99 0.11 -8.75
C MET A 324 3.00 -0.83 -9.40
N VAL A 325 2.96 -2.12 -9.10
CA VAL A 325 3.80 -3.13 -9.77
C VAL A 325 3.47 -3.19 -11.27
N LEU A 326 2.19 -3.23 -11.62
CA LEU A 326 1.74 -3.30 -13.02
C LEU A 326 2.07 -2.02 -13.81
N GLU A 327 2.04 -0.85 -13.17
CA GLU A 327 2.48 0.41 -13.78
C GLU A 327 4.00 0.48 -14.00
N ALA A 328 4.77 -0.24 -13.19
CA ALA A 328 6.23 -0.20 -13.25
C ALA A 328 6.83 -1.19 -14.25
N ILE A 329 6.24 -2.39 -14.39
CA ILE A 329 6.81 -3.47 -15.20
C ILE A 329 6.49 -3.29 -16.69
N PRO A 330 7.40 -3.69 -17.60
CA PRO A 330 7.14 -3.68 -19.04
C PRO A 330 5.93 -4.53 -19.43
N ALA A 331 5.29 -4.20 -20.55
CA ALA A 331 4.15 -4.97 -21.06
C ALA A 331 4.49 -6.44 -21.35
N ASN A 332 5.73 -6.74 -21.68
CA ASN A 332 6.23 -8.09 -21.97
C ASN A 332 6.92 -8.76 -20.76
N ASP A 333 6.78 -8.21 -19.55
CA ASP A 333 7.33 -8.84 -18.35
C ASP A 333 6.67 -10.21 -18.12
N PRO A 334 7.44 -11.28 -17.87
CA PRO A 334 6.91 -12.63 -17.74
C PRO A 334 5.98 -12.81 -16.53
N GLY A 335 6.10 -11.97 -15.50
CA GLY A 335 5.23 -11.98 -14.31
C GLY A 335 3.93 -11.19 -14.49
N ARG A 336 3.83 -10.34 -15.54
CA ARG A 336 2.67 -9.48 -15.77
C ARG A 336 1.34 -10.23 -15.85
N PRO A 337 1.18 -11.31 -16.65
CA PRO A 337 -0.12 -11.97 -16.76
C PRO A 337 -0.64 -12.55 -15.43
N ALA A 338 0.25 -13.09 -14.61
CA ALA A 338 -0.11 -13.60 -13.29
C ALA A 338 -0.51 -12.46 -12.33
N THR A 339 0.21 -11.35 -12.37
CA THR A 339 -0.07 -10.16 -11.55
C THR A 339 -1.41 -9.50 -11.95
N GLU A 340 -1.67 -9.37 -13.25
CA GLU A 340 -2.96 -8.89 -13.80
C GLU A 340 -4.13 -9.76 -13.34
N LYS A 341 -3.96 -11.09 -13.43
CA LYS A 341 -4.99 -12.02 -12.96
C LYS A 341 -5.27 -11.88 -11.46
N ILE A 342 -4.24 -11.71 -10.63
CA ILE A 342 -4.40 -11.51 -9.18
C ILE A 342 -5.21 -10.25 -8.89
N LEU A 343 -4.91 -9.13 -9.56
CA LEU A 343 -5.68 -7.91 -9.42
C LEU A 343 -7.13 -8.10 -9.87
N ALA A 344 -7.33 -8.67 -11.06
CA ALA A 344 -8.66 -8.92 -11.64
C ALA A 344 -9.52 -9.80 -10.72
N ASP A 345 -8.95 -10.89 -10.21
CA ASP A 345 -9.65 -11.79 -9.28
C ASP A 345 -10.09 -11.03 -8.02
N LEU A 346 -9.19 -10.27 -7.39
CA LEU A 346 -9.50 -9.58 -6.14
C LEU A 346 -10.56 -8.49 -6.33
N VAL A 347 -10.42 -7.61 -7.33
CA VAL A 347 -11.42 -6.53 -7.53
C VAL A 347 -12.79 -7.10 -7.93
N GLY A 348 -12.80 -8.21 -8.69
CA GLY A 348 -14.03 -8.93 -8.99
C GLY A 348 -14.70 -9.53 -7.73
N LYS A 349 -13.90 -9.99 -6.76
CA LYS A 349 -14.41 -10.50 -5.48
C LYS A 349 -14.82 -9.41 -4.50
N LEU A 350 -14.25 -8.22 -4.59
CA LEU A 350 -14.64 -7.07 -3.76
C LEU A 350 -15.99 -6.47 -4.18
N ALA A 351 -16.34 -6.52 -5.47
CA ALA A 351 -17.54 -5.89 -6.00
C ALA A 351 -18.86 -6.29 -5.30
N PRO A 352 -19.13 -7.57 -5.00
CA PRO A 352 -20.36 -7.98 -4.30
C PRO A 352 -20.48 -7.47 -2.86
N TYR A 353 -19.39 -7.03 -2.26
CA TYR A 353 -19.36 -6.54 -0.87
C TYR A 353 -19.49 -5.02 -0.77
N GLN A 354 -19.63 -4.31 -1.90
CA GLN A 354 -19.89 -2.88 -1.90
C GLN A 354 -21.26 -2.59 -1.29
N ASP A 355 -21.33 -1.66 -0.33
CA ASP A 355 -22.60 -1.23 0.23
C ASP A 355 -23.49 -0.59 -0.86
N PRO A 356 -24.71 -1.13 -1.10
CA PRO A 356 -25.55 -0.66 -2.19
C PRO A 356 -26.13 0.74 -1.96
N ALA A 357 -26.15 1.24 -0.74
CA ALA A 357 -26.67 2.58 -0.44
C ALA A 357 -25.62 3.67 -0.68
N THR A 358 -24.41 3.46 -0.18
CA THR A 358 -23.35 4.49 -0.18
C THR A 358 -22.29 4.29 -1.26
N GLY A 359 -22.09 3.05 -1.73
CA GLY A 359 -20.99 2.70 -2.63
C GLY A 359 -19.64 2.45 -1.93
N ARG A 360 -19.55 2.63 -0.62
CA ARG A 360 -18.34 2.34 0.15
C ARG A 360 -18.27 0.88 0.58
N TRP A 361 -17.14 0.46 1.13
CA TRP A 361 -16.93 -0.86 1.70
C TRP A 361 -16.79 -0.78 3.22
N TRP A 362 -17.07 -1.90 3.86
CA TRP A 362 -17.09 -2.05 5.30
C TRP A 362 -15.68 -2.24 5.87
N GLN A 363 -15.47 -1.83 7.12
CA GLN A 363 -14.23 -2.02 7.88
C GLN A 363 -13.79 -3.50 7.89
N VAL A 364 -14.73 -4.42 8.16
CA VAL A 364 -14.56 -5.86 7.96
C VAL A 364 -15.46 -6.24 6.79
N VAL A 365 -14.85 -6.46 5.62
CA VAL A 365 -15.52 -6.41 4.32
C VAL A 365 -16.61 -7.47 4.18
N ASP A 366 -16.35 -8.71 4.58
CA ASP A 366 -17.26 -9.84 4.43
C ASP A 366 -18.36 -9.92 5.50
N LYS A 367 -18.38 -8.96 6.44
CA LYS A 367 -19.39 -8.90 7.51
C LYS A 367 -20.55 -7.92 7.22
N GLY A 368 -20.43 -7.08 6.20
CA GLY A 368 -21.48 -6.12 5.82
C GLY A 368 -21.96 -5.28 7.01
N ALA A 369 -23.29 -5.07 7.10
CA ALA A 369 -23.93 -4.29 8.15
C ALA A 369 -24.07 -5.04 9.50
N THR A 370 -23.21 -6.01 9.80
CA THR A 370 -23.18 -6.66 11.12
C THR A 370 -22.96 -5.63 12.24
N ALA A 371 -23.61 -5.81 13.38
CA ALA A 371 -23.58 -4.87 14.50
C ALA A 371 -22.15 -4.47 14.86
N GLY A 372 -21.91 -3.16 14.94
CA GLY A 372 -20.62 -2.54 15.23
C GLY A 372 -19.74 -2.32 14.00
N ASN A 373 -20.01 -2.94 12.84
CA ASN A 373 -19.25 -2.67 11.62
C ASN A 373 -19.66 -1.32 11.02
N TRP A 374 -18.74 -0.66 10.35
CA TRP A 374 -18.94 0.68 9.77
C TRP A 374 -18.24 0.79 8.40
N LEU A 375 -18.63 1.78 7.60
CA LEU A 375 -18.13 1.99 6.25
C LEU A 375 -16.81 2.77 6.29
N GLU A 376 -15.74 2.17 5.76
CA GLU A 376 -14.38 2.68 5.86
C GLU A 376 -13.96 3.42 4.58
N THR A 377 -13.53 4.67 4.74
CA THR A 377 -13.31 5.57 3.60
C THR A 377 -11.99 5.29 2.88
N SER A 378 -10.90 4.96 3.59
CA SER A 378 -9.59 4.75 2.95
C SER A 378 -9.57 3.50 2.06
N CYS A 379 -10.08 2.37 2.55
CA CYS A 379 -10.15 1.16 1.72
C CYS A 379 -11.11 1.35 0.54
N SER A 380 -12.19 2.11 0.74
CA SER A 380 -13.15 2.43 -0.34
C SER A 380 -12.48 3.24 -1.46
N ALA A 381 -11.60 4.19 -1.11
CA ALA A 381 -10.81 4.94 -2.09
C ALA A 381 -9.86 4.00 -2.87
N MET A 382 -9.12 3.15 -2.16
CA MET A 382 -8.18 2.20 -2.75
C MET A 382 -8.86 1.20 -3.70
N TYR A 383 -10.03 0.67 -3.30
CA TYR A 383 -10.79 -0.29 -4.12
C TYR A 383 -11.38 0.38 -5.36
N SER A 384 -11.91 1.60 -5.21
CA SER A 384 -12.46 2.36 -6.34
C SER A 384 -11.40 2.61 -7.39
N TYR A 385 -10.21 3.06 -6.97
CA TYR A 385 -9.06 3.28 -7.87
C TYR A 385 -8.61 1.97 -8.53
N GLY A 386 -8.34 0.92 -7.76
CA GLY A 386 -7.85 -0.34 -8.32
C GLY A 386 -8.85 -1.02 -9.25
N THR A 387 -10.16 -0.92 -8.96
CA THR A 387 -11.22 -1.42 -9.84
C THR A 387 -11.28 -0.59 -11.13
N PHE A 388 -11.23 0.75 -11.03
CA PHE A 388 -11.19 1.62 -12.20
C PHE A 388 -9.97 1.31 -13.08
N TRP A 389 -8.80 1.19 -12.48
CA TRP A 389 -7.57 0.84 -13.17
C TRP A 389 -7.70 -0.51 -13.90
N ALA A 390 -8.23 -1.53 -13.23
CA ALA A 390 -8.43 -2.85 -13.84
C ALA A 390 -9.42 -2.83 -15.02
N VAL A 391 -10.50 -2.03 -14.94
CA VAL A 391 -11.46 -1.87 -16.04
C VAL A 391 -10.82 -1.14 -17.22
N THR A 392 -10.13 -0.02 -16.98
CA THR A 392 -9.54 0.79 -18.05
C THR A 392 -8.40 0.08 -18.79
N HIS A 393 -7.77 -0.90 -18.12
CA HIS A 393 -6.75 -1.77 -18.73
C HIS A 393 -7.30 -3.09 -19.30
N GLY A 394 -8.64 -3.24 -19.32
CA GLY A 394 -9.28 -4.41 -19.93
C GLY A 394 -9.09 -5.72 -19.18
N LEU A 395 -8.74 -5.66 -17.89
CA LEU A 395 -8.49 -6.87 -17.08
C LEU A 395 -9.76 -7.52 -16.55
N VAL A 396 -10.85 -6.76 -16.43
CA VAL A 396 -12.13 -7.19 -15.87
C VAL A 396 -13.30 -6.71 -16.72
N ASP A 397 -14.48 -7.29 -16.47
CA ASP A 397 -15.70 -6.92 -17.19
C ASP A 397 -16.00 -5.41 -17.06
N PRO A 398 -16.30 -4.71 -18.16
CA PRO A 398 -16.62 -3.27 -18.16
C PRO A 398 -17.77 -2.87 -17.22
N SER A 399 -18.65 -3.80 -16.84
CA SER A 399 -19.73 -3.53 -15.86
C SER A 399 -19.21 -3.10 -14.49
N LEU A 400 -17.96 -3.48 -14.13
CA LEU A 400 -17.31 -3.04 -12.90
C LEU A 400 -16.95 -1.54 -12.90
N CYS A 401 -17.05 -0.85 -14.04
CA CYS A 401 -17.00 0.61 -14.09
C CYS A 401 -18.04 1.25 -13.18
N ALA A 402 -19.26 0.68 -13.12
CA ALA A 402 -20.30 1.16 -12.22
C ALA A 402 -19.94 1.01 -10.74
N VAL A 403 -19.23 -0.08 -10.39
CA VAL A 403 -18.72 -0.31 -9.02
C VAL A 403 -17.67 0.72 -8.67
N ALA A 404 -16.68 0.94 -9.55
CA ALA A 404 -15.62 1.93 -9.34
C ALA A 404 -16.19 3.35 -9.19
N THR A 405 -17.11 3.75 -10.10
CA THR A 405 -17.76 5.07 -10.09
C THR A 405 -18.59 5.27 -8.82
N LYS A 406 -19.32 4.25 -8.40
CA LYS A 406 -20.15 4.32 -7.20
C LYS A 406 -19.30 4.45 -5.95
N GLY A 407 -18.17 3.70 -5.87
CA GLY A 407 -17.20 3.81 -4.80
C GLY A 407 -16.56 5.20 -4.72
N PHE A 408 -16.13 5.74 -5.86
CA PHE A 408 -15.63 7.11 -5.98
C PHE A 408 -16.62 8.13 -5.42
N ASN A 409 -17.89 8.06 -5.83
CA ASN A 409 -18.93 8.97 -5.34
C ASN A 409 -19.20 8.77 -3.83
N GLY A 410 -19.13 7.53 -3.34
CA GLY A 410 -19.27 7.24 -1.92
C GLY A 410 -18.14 7.83 -1.08
N VAL A 411 -16.92 7.84 -1.58
CA VAL A 411 -15.78 8.52 -0.95
C VAL A 411 -15.94 10.03 -1.02
N LEU A 412 -16.40 10.59 -2.15
CA LEU A 412 -16.67 12.03 -2.25
C LEU A 412 -17.74 12.52 -1.28
N ALA A 413 -18.65 11.68 -0.82
CA ALA A 413 -19.61 12.04 0.21
C ALA A 413 -19.00 12.24 1.61
N GLU A 414 -17.78 11.77 1.83
CA GLU A 414 -17.05 11.88 3.09
C GLU A 414 -15.99 12.99 3.09
N VAL A 415 -15.92 13.80 2.03
CA VAL A 415 -14.96 14.89 1.91
C VAL A 415 -15.62 16.26 2.06
N SER A 416 -14.81 17.24 2.47
CA SER A 416 -15.24 18.61 2.69
C SER A 416 -14.20 19.59 2.19
N SER A 417 -14.62 20.80 1.84
CA SER A 417 -13.74 21.92 1.52
C SER A 417 -13.29 22.72 2.76
N ASP A 418 -13.72 22.34 3.96
CA ASP A 418 -13.19 22.88 5.20
C ASP A 418 -11.76 22.35 5.41
N PRO A 419 -10.72 23.21 5.39
CA PRO A 419 -9.34 22.78 5.46
C PRO A 419 -8.97 22.10 6.78
N THR A 420 -9.85 22.12 7.79
CA THR A 420 -9.66 21.45 9.08
C THR A 420 -10.47 20.16 9.22
N LYS A 421 -11.19 19.76 8.15
CA LYS A 421 -12.08 18.59 8.12
C LYS A 421 -12.20 18.03 6.72
N LEU A 422 -11.07 17.81 6.05
CA LEU A 422 -11.04 17.43 4.64
C LEU A 422 -11.68 16.06 4.39
N ILE A 423 -11.46 15.09 5.26
CA ILE A 423 -11.95 13.71 5.12
C ILE A 423 -12.32 13.10 6.46
N THR A 424 -13.34 12.24 6.49
CA THR A 424 -13.78 11.50 7.68
C THR A 424 -14.06 10.02 7.37
N GLY A 425 -14.41 9.23 8.40
CA GLY A 425 -14.73 7.82 8.25
C GLY A 425 -13.50 6.95 7.93
N VAL A 426 -12.32 7.39 8.35
CA VAL A 426 -11.04 6.72 8.12
C VAL A 426 -10.60 6.01 9.39
N CYS A 427 -10.28 4.73 9.29
CA CYS A 427 -9.72 3.96 10.39
C CYS A 427 -8.33 4.47 10.77
N GLU A 428 -8.10 4.69 12.06
CA GLU A 428 -6.76 4.95 12.59
C GLU A 428 -5.78 3.80 12.28
N GLY A 429 -4.47 3.95 12.61
CA GLY A 429 -3.45 2.90 12.53
C GLY A 429 -3.94 1.62 13.24
N THR A 430 -3.77 0.45 12.59
CA THR A 430 -4.47 -0.78 13.02
C THR A 430 -3.61 -2.00 12.77
N GLY A 431 -3.32 -2.73 13.85
CA GLY A 431 -2.66 -4.04 13.79
C GLY A 431 -3.63 -5.18 13.48
N VAL A 432 -3.18 -6.41 13.66
CA VAL A 432 -3.98 -7.62 13.41
C VAL A 432 -4.79 -8.01 14.63
N GLY A 433 -6.10 -8.25 14.45
CA GLY A 433 -7.00 -8.61 15.53
C GLY A 433 -8.24 -9.37 15.08
N ASN A 434 -9.24 -9.41 15.94
CA ASN A 434 -10.55 -10.01 15.68
C ASN A 434 -11.59 -8.95 15.30
N TYR A 435 -12.82 -9.37 15.04
CA TYR A 435 -13.93 -8.50 14.67
C TYR A 435 -14.13 -7.32 15.64
N ALA A 436 -14.17 -7.60 16.95
CA ALA A 436 -14.36 -6.55 17.96
C ALA A 436 -13.22 -5.55 17.99
N TYR A 437 -11.97 -6.00 17.77
CA TYR A 437 -10.82 -5.13 17.66
C TYR A 437 -10.95 -4.17 16.47
N TYR A 438 -11.28 -4.66 15.27
CA TYR A 438 -11.42 -3.82 14.09
C TYR A 438 -12.59 -2.85 14.18
N THR A 439 -13.74 -3.31 14.64
CA THR A 439 -14.93 -2.46 14.73
C THR A 439 -14.88 -1.44 15.86
N GLY A 440 -14.02 -1.68 16.86
CA GLY A 440 -13.75 -0.74 17.96
C GLY A 440 -12.69 0.32 17.63
N ARG A 441 -12.05 0.28 16.44
CA ARG A 441 -11.04 1.30 16.06
C ARG A 441 -11.66 2.67 15.87
N ASN A 442 -10.87 3.72 16.21
CA ASN A 442 -11.32 5.09 16.00
C ASN A 442 -11.40 5.40 14.49
N HIS A 443 -12.50 6.03 14.09
CA HIS A 443 -12.78 6.43 12.71
C HIS A 443 -13.55 7.76 12.64
N THR A 444 -13.73 8.42 13.76
CA THR A 444 -14.49 9.69 13.86
C THR A 444 -13.62 10.93 13.79
N GLN A 445 -12.31 10.76 13.76
CA GLN A 445 -11.35 11.83 13.54
C GLN A 445 -11.38 12.31 12.10
N TYR A 446 -11.05 13.57 11.89
CA TYR A 446 -10.84 14.15 10.57
C TYR A 446 -9.37 14.06 10.17
N ASP A 447 -9.11 14.07 8.87
CA ASP A 447 -7.80 14.29 8.26
C ASP A 447 -6.74 13.26 8.65
N ASP A 448 -7.17 12.01 8.92
CA ASP A 448 -6.23 10.91 9.04
C ASP A 448 -5.47 10.71 7.72
N PHE A 449 -4.15 10.64 7.79
CA PHE A 449 -3.29 10.57 6.61
C PHE A 449 -3.48 9.31 5.75
N HIS A 450 -4.00 8.20 6.32
CA HIS A 450 -4.41 7.04 5.51
C HIS A 450 -5.53 7.42 4.54
N GLY A 451 -6.47 8.27 4.99
CA GLY A 451 -7.55 8.79 4.16
C GLY A 451 -7.07 9.85 3.18
N LEU A 452 -6.29 10.82 3.65
CA LEU A 452 -5.77 11.91 2.80
C LEU A 452 -4.98 11.38 1.62
N GLY A 453 -4.04 10.46 1.87
CA GLY A 453 -3.18 9.92 0.81
C GLY A 453 -3.93 9.00 -0.15
N SER A 454 -4.76 8.07 0.35
CA SER A 454 -5.56 7.18 -0.51
C SER A 454 -6.59 7.95 -1.33
N PHE A 455 -7.16 9.01 -0.78
CA PHE A 455 -8.05 9.91 -1.52
C PHE A 455 -7.32 10.60 -2.69
N LEU A 456 -6.13 11.17 -2.47
CA LEU A 456 -5.37 11.81 -3.54
C LEU A 456 -5.03 10.84 -4.67
N LEU A 457 -4.62 9.61 -4.32
CA LEU A 457 -4.32 8.59 -5.33
C LEU A 457 -5.57 8.17 -6.11
N MET A 458 -6.71 8.01 -5.45
CA MET A 458 -7.99 7.76 -6.11
C MET A 458 -8.39 8.94 -7.01
N TRP A 459 -8.33 10.17 -6.49
CA TRP A 459 -8.73 11.35 -7.24
C TRP A 459 -7.88 11.54 -8.49
N GLU A 460 -6.56 11.52 -8.37
CA GLU A 460 -5.67 11.73 -9.51
C GLU A 460 -5.74 10.57 -10.52
N GLY A 461 -5.78 9.32 -10.06
CA GLY A 461 -5.84 8.15 -10.94
C GLY A 461 -7.18 7.97 -11.64
N MET A 462 -8.28 8.45 -11.06
CA MET A 462 -9.62 8.34 -11.67
C MET A 462 -10.07 9.64 -12.38
N SER A 463 -9.36 10.74 -12.19
CA SER A 463 -9.65 12.02 -12.89
C SER A 463 -8.98 12.10 -14.25
N ALA A 464 -7.79 11.53 -14.39
CA ALA A 464 -6.95 11.71 -15.56
C ALA A 464 -7.46 10.95 -16.80
N GLY A 465 -8.28 9.93 -16.65
CA GLY A 465 -8.76 9.12 -17.78
C GLY A 465 -7.59 8.62 -18.61
N GLU A 466 -6.57 8.01 -17.94
CA GLU A 466 -5.37 7.48 -18.60
C GLU A 466 -5.67 6.29 -19.48
#